data_400cbdbb7318b95f98b335a12b5de7d6
#
_entry.id   400cbdbb7318b95f98b335a12b5de7d6
#
_cell.length_a   1.000
_cell.length_b   1.000
_cell.length_c   1.000
_cell.angle_alpha   90.00
_cell.angle_beta   90.00
_cell.angle_gamma   90.00
#
_symmetry.space_group_name_H-M   'P 1'
#
loop_
_entity.id
_entity.type
_entity.pdbx_description
1 polymer ?
#
loop_
_entity_poly.entity_id
_entity_poly.type
_entity_poly.pdbx_seq_one_letter_code
_entity_poly.pdbx_strand_id
1 'polypeptide(L)'
;VKKLTLLLLQAYIGPFLLTFFVALFIFEMQFLWKHVDDLMGKGLEVTVIFELLLYASAKLVNLALPLAILLSSIMSLGGLSENYELTAMKSAGNSLIRILRPLIIFIVFISIGAFYFSNNVWPIANLKFRSLLYSVVEQRPALNLNSGVFYNGIEGFSIRVKDKDKDTGELHDVLIYDHRLPEKGNKTVIRAERGTMEQTSDKRFLVLTLFNGYSYDEQLDANRRDPMFPHIRNHFEKDILRMDLSSFEFSQTDEELFANSYDMMSLGQLDVSLDSIAIKEQLLKDEMNRYLNYSISLTRDSLDLSTVVLASNDKYFFDRLKYVQQKRAITVAKDYARKSVSYIERVLQDIGAKEEYADRHKIEWHRKFFFAFACLVLFFIGAPLGAIIRKGGLGLPTVFAILLFVLYYILTISGEKMTKSGTLEPWMGMWMSTVFLLPLGFWLTYKAANDSSIMDKEVYTRVFRWILKKLKIRSKNTNTEAT
;
A
#
# COMPACT_ATOMS: atom_id res chain seq x y z
N VAL A 1 -47.58 7.63 4.42
CA VAL A 1 -46.23 7.13 4.78
C VAL A 1 -45.53 6.49 3.60
N LYS A 2 -46.19 5.54 2.85
CA LYS A 2 -45.54 4.84 1.69
C LYS A 2 -45.09 5.80 0.58
N LYS A 3 -45.93 6.84 0.24
CA LYS A 3 -45.59 7.82 -0.83
C LYS A 3 -44.40 8.71 -0.41
N LEU A 4 -44.33 9.12 0.84
CA LEU A 4 -43.21 9.92 1.39
C LEU A 4 -41.89 9.13 1.35
N THR A 5 -41.92 7.86 1.75
CA THR A 5 -40.77 6.95 1.68
C THR A 5 -40.25 6.82 0.26
N LEU A 6 -41.16 6.62 -0.72
CA LEU A 6 -40.79 6.50 -2.14
C LEU A 6 -40.16 7.79 -2.68
N LEU A 7 -40.75 8.96 -2.36
CA LEU A 7 -40.22 10.27 -2.73
C LEU A 7 -38.79 10.48 -2.22
N LEU A 8 -38.57 10.19 -0.94
CA LEU A 8 -37.24 10.34 -0.33
C LEU A 8 -36.19 9.40 -0.95
N LEU A 9 -36.57 8.14 -1.21
CA LEU A 9 -35.67 7.20 -1.86
C LEU A 9 -35.37 7.60 -3.32
N GLN A 10 -36.36 8.04 -4.08
CA GLN A 10 -36.16 8.55 -5.44
C GLN A 10 -35.27 9.79 -5.47
N ALA A 11 -35.48 10.73 -4.53
CA ALA A 11 -34.64 11.91 -4.39
C ALA A 11 -33.20 11.59 -3.99
N TYR A 12 -32.95 10.43 -3.35
CA TYR A 12 -31.64 10.04 -2.88
C TYR A 12 -30.87 9.15 -3.88
N ILE A 13 -31.53 8.15 -4.48
CA ILE A 13 -30.87 7.13 -5.31
C ILE A 13 -30.23 7.76 -6.56
N GLY A 14 -30.90 8.73 -7.20
CA GLY A 14 -30.38 9.41 -8.38
C GLY A 14 -29.03 10.10 -8.10
N PRO A 15 -28.97 11.06 -7.15
CA PRO A 15 -27.71 11.67 -6.73
C PRO A 15 -26.67 10.67 -6.23
N PHE A 16 -27.07 9.61 -5.53
CA PHE A 16 -26.16 8.59 -5.04
C PHE A 16 -25.45 7.85 -6.17
N LEU A 17 -26.17 7.35 -7.15
CA LEU A 17 -25.58 6.66 -8.30
C LEU A 17 -24.68 7.62 -9.10
N LEU A 18 -25.14 8.83 -9.35
CA LEU A 18 -24.36 9.83 -10.07
C LEU A 18 -23.04 10.14 -9.35
N THR A 19 -23.09 10.47 -8.06
CA THR A 19 -21.89 10.81 -7.28
C THR A 19 -20.95 9.62 -7.11
N PHE A 20 -21.50 8.39 -7.01
CA PHE A 20 -20.70 7.17 -6.92
C PHE A 20 -19.89 6.94 -8.20
N PHE A 21 -20.54 6.96 -9.38
CA PHE A 21 -19.83 6.75 -10.63
C PHE A 21 -18.87 7.89 -10.98
N VAL A 22 -19.22 9.14 -10.65
CA VAL A 22 -18.31 10.28 -10.83
C VAL A 22 -17.10 10.16 -9.92
N ALA A 23 -17.29 9.82 -8.65
CA ALA A 23 -16.18 9.62 -7.71
C ALA A 23 -15.28 8.44 -8.14
N LEU A 24 -15.88 7.33 -8.54
CA LEU A 24 -15.16 6.16 -9.03
C LEU A 24 -14.33 6.52 -10.26
N PHE A 25 -14.91 7.20 -11.24
CA PHE A 25 -14.22 7.65 -12.45
C PHE A 25 -13.05 8.58 -12.15
N ILE A 26 -13.24 9.55 -11.22
CA ILE A 26 -12.13 10.45 -10.80
C ILE A 26 -10.99 9.66 -10.19
N PHE A 27 -11.27 8.70 -9.30
CA PHE A 27 -10.24 7.88 -8.69
C PHE A 27 -9.56 6.93 -9.70
N GLU A 28 -10.30 6.40 -10.68
CA GLU A 28 -9.73 5.61 -11.77
C GLU A 28 -8.80 6.44 -12.66
N MET A 29 -9.21 7.66 -13.00
CA MET A 29 -8.36 8.58 -13.76
C MET A 29 -7.09 8.94 -12.98
N GLN A 30 -7.21 9.17 -11.66
CA GLN A 30 -6.04 9.40 -10.79
C GLN A 30 -5.13 8.17 -10.75
N PHE A 31 -5.68 6.97 -10.67
CA PHE A 31 -4.91 5.73 -10.72
C PHE A 31 -4.18 5.57 -12.06
N LEU A 32 -4.88 5.77 -13.17
CA LEU A 32 -4.32 5.68 -14.52
C LEU A 32 -3.18 6.69 -14.73
N TRP A 33 -3.38 7.93 -14.30
CA TRP A 33 -2.36 8.97 -14.36
C TRP A 33 -1.11 8.62 -13.56
N LYS A 34 -1.28 8.01 -12.38
CA LYS A 34 -0.18 7.61 -11.52
C LYS A 34 0.68 6.49 -12.14
N HIS A 35 0.09 5.63 -12.97
CA HIS A 35 0.76 4.45 -13.55
C HIS A 35 0.94 4.58 -15.07
N VAL A 36 0.81 5.79 -15.62
CA VAL A 36 0.88 6.01 -17.06
C VAL A 36 2.22 5.57 -17.65
N ASP A 37 3.32 5.82 -16.95
CA ASP A 37 4.67 5.43 -17.37
C ASP A 37 4.87 3.91 -17.38
N ASP A 38 4.19 3.19 -16.50
CA ASP A 38 4.22 1.74 -16.43
C ASP A 38 3.34 1.07 -17.52
N LEU A 39 2.32 1.78 -17.98
CA LEU A 39 1.35 1.27 -18.94
C LEU A 39 1.71 1.64 -20.39
N MET A 40 2.30 2.82 -20.60
CA MET A 40 2.67 3.30 -21.94
C MET A 40 4.02 2.77 -22.38
N GLY A 41 4.16 2.49 -23.68
CA GLY A 41 5.43 2.08 -24.29
C GLY A 41 5.79 0.60 -24.15
N LYS A 42 4.97 -0.20 -23.49
CA LYS A 42 5.19 -1.66 -23.31
C LYS A 42 4.47 -2.53 -24.33
N GLY A 43 3.69 -1.94 -25.24
CA GLY A 43 2.95 -2.70 -26.26
C GLY A 43 1.82 -3.58 -25.70
N LEU A 44 1.27 -3.18 -24.52
CA LEU A 44 0.17 -3.90 -23.89
C LEU A 44 -1.10 -3.86 -24.75
N GLU A 45 -1.83 -4.95 -24.80
CA GLU A 45 -3.16 -4.99 -25.41
C GLU A 45 -4.14 -4.14 -24.59
N VAL A 46 -5.05 -3.46 -25.29
CA VAL A 46 -6.11 -2.64 -24.66
C VAL A 46 -6.97 -3.46 -23.69
N THR A 47 -7.16 -4.74 -23.96
CA THR A 47 -7.86 -5.70 -23.11
C THR A 47 -7.22 -5.84 -21.74
N VAL A 48 -5.89 -5.94 -21.69
CA VAL A 48 -5.10 -6.03 -20.42
C VAL A 48 -5.23 -4.75 -19.60
N ILE A 49 -5.18 -3.59 -20.27
CA ILE A 49 -5.35 -2.29 -19.59
C ILE A 49 -6.77 -2.18 -19.01
N PHE A 50 -7.79 -2.58 -19.78
CA PHE A 50 -9.18 -2.56 -19.30
C PHE A 50 -9.39 -3.52 -18.12
N GLU A 51 -8.83 -4.72 -18.18
CA GLU A 51 -8.88 -5.70 -17.09
C GLU A 51 -8.17 -5.17 -15.82
N LEU A 52 -7.02 -4.53 -15.97
CA LEU A 52 -6.31 -3.88 -14.87
C LEU A 52 -7.15 -2.79 -14.21
N LEU A 53 -7.80 -1.94 -15.00
CA LEU A 53 -8.69 -0.90 -14.49
C LEU A 53 -9.91 -1.50 -13.78
N LEU A 54 -10.49 -2.56 -14.31
CA LEU A 54 -11.62 -3.23 -13.67
C LEU A 54 -11.25 -3.80 -12.29
N TYR A 55 -10.07 -4.41 -12.15
CA TYR A 55 -9.61 -4.88 -10.84
C TYR A 55 -9.17 -3.74 -9.93
N ALA A 56 -8.59 -2.68 -10.47
CA ALA A 56 -8.27 -1.47 -9.71
C ALA A 56 -9.53 -0.80 -9.15
N SER A 57 -10.63 -0.77 -9.93
CA SER A 57 -11.89 -0.19 -9.51
C SER A 57 -12.44 -0.82 -8.24
N ALA A 58 -12.23 -2.13 -8.03
CA ALA A 58 -12.64 -2.80 -6.80
C ALA A 58 -12.00 -2.19 -5.55
N LYS A 59 -10.74 -1.74 -5.63
CA LYS A 59 -10.09 -0.98 -4.53
C LYS A 59 -10.72 0.39 -4.36
N LEU A 60 -11.02 1.05 -5.45
CA LEU A 60 -11.52 2.41 -5.47
C LEU A 60 -12.98 2.49 -5.01
N VAL A 61 -13.78 1.41 -5.17
CA VAL A 61 -15.15 1.31 -4.63
C VAL A 61 -15.18 1.57 -3.12
N ASN A 62 -14.25 1.00 -2.37
CA ASN A 62 -14.19 1.19 -0.91
C ASN A 62 -13.96 2.66 -0.51
N LEU A 63 -13.33 3.45 -1.37
CA LEU A 63 -13.10 4.88 -1.16
C LEU A 63 -14.24 5.73 -1.73
N ALA A 64 -14.74 5.36 -2.91
CA ALA A 64 -15.80 6.10 -3.61
C ALA A 64 -17.15 6.01 -2.90
N LEU A 65 -17.46 4.85 -2.29
CA LEU A 65 -18.77 4.60 -1.68
C LEU A 65 -19.07 5.53 -0.49
N PRO A 66 -18.19 5.69 0.51
CA PRO A 66 -18.41 6.64 1.61
C PRO A 66 -18.49 8.09 1.14
N LEU A 67 -17.68 8.49 0.15
CA LEU A 67 -17.74 9.82 -0.46
C LEU A 67 -19.08 10.04 -1.16
N ALA A 68 -19.54 9.08 -1.94
CA ALA A 68 -20.81 9.15 -2.65
C ALA A 68 -22.00 9.27 -1.69
N ILE A 69 -21.97 8.52 -0.57
CA ILE A 69 -23.00 8.61 0.46
C ILE A 69 -23.02 10.00 1.09
N LEU A 70 -21.85 10.56 1.43
CA LEU A 70 -21.75 11.90 2.01
C LEU A 70 -22.30 12.95 1.03
N LEU A 71 -21.82 12.94 -0.21
CA LEU A 71 -22.25 13.89 -1.26
C LEU A 71 -23.75 13.78 -1.56
N SER A 72 -24.24 12.56 -1.80
CA SER A 72 -25.65 12.32 -2.12
C SER A 72 -26.56 12.71 -0.95
N SER A 73 -26.14 12.47 0.28
CA SER A 73 -26.91 12.87 1.47
C SER A 73 -27.05 14.39 1.57
N ILE A 74 -25.96 15.12 1.34
CA ILE A 74 -25.97 16.58 1.35
C ILE A 74 -26.79 17.13 0.17
N MET A 75 -26.60 16.57 -1.04
CA MET A 75 -27.32 17.02 -2.23
C MET A 75 -28.83 16.78 -2.14
N SER A 76 -29.23 15.56 -1.74
CA SER A 76 -30.64 15.19 -1.66
C SER A 76 -31.37 15.99 -0.58
N LEU A 77 -30.84 16.03 0.64
CA LEU A 77 -31.51 16.76 1.72
C LEU A 77 -31.33 18.26 1.61
N GLY A 78 -30.23 18.71 1.00
CA GLY A 78 -30.04 20.12 0.64
C GLY A 78 -31.08 20.59 -0.38
N GLY A 79 -31.32 19.82 -1.44
CA GLY A 79 -32.35 20.09 -2.44
C GLY A 79 -33.76 20.11 -1.84
N LEU A 80 -34.12 19.12 -1.01
CA LEU A 80 -35.39 19.10 -0.29
C LEU A 80 -35.53 20.29 0.68
N SER A 81 -34.43 20.75 1.28
CA SER A 81 -34.42 21.90 2.18
C SER A 81 -34.53 23.24 1.43
N GLU A 82 -33.86 23.38 0.29
CA GLU A 82 -33.88 24.53 -0.60
C GLU A 82 -35.26 24.76 -1.18
N ASN A 83 -35.95 23.70 -1.61
CA ASN A 83 -37.31 23.70 -2.15
C ASN A 83 -38.39 23.80 -1.04
N TYR A 84 -38.02 23.99 0.22
CA TYR A 84 -38.91 24.00 1.40
C TYR A 84 -39.70 22.71 1.61
N GLU A 85 -39.46 21.64 0.87
CA GLU A 85 -40.15 20.34 1.02
C GLU A 85 -39.87 19.73 2.39
N LEU A 86 -38.60 19.77 2.85
CA LEU A 86 -38.22 19.30 4.19
C LEU A 86 -38.95 20.10 5.29
N THR A 87 -39.08 21.39 5.10
CA THR A 87 -39.80 22.30 6.04
C THR A 87 -41.29 21.95 6.06
N ALA A 88 -41.91 21.72 4.89
CA ALA A 88 -43.31 21.30 4.82
C ALA A 88 -43.54 19.92 5.52
N MET A 89 -42.64 18.95 5.34
CA MET A 89 -42.72 17.68 6.04
C MET A 89 -42.65 17.82 7.57
N LYS A 90 -41.79 18.71 8.07
CA LYS A 90 -41.66 19.00 9.50
C LYS A 90 -42.88 19.73 10.04
N SER A 91 -43.42 20.71 9.31
CA SER A 91 -44.64 21.45 9.66
C SER A 91 -45.87 20.53 9.73
N ALA A 92 -45.88 19.45 8.97
CA ALA A 92 -46.88 18.36 9.04
C ALA A 92 -46.71 17.44 10.26
N GLY A 93 -45.84 17.79 11.25
CA GLY A 93 -45.65 17.05 12.50
C GLY A 93 -44.66 15.90 12.42
N ASN A 94 -43.89 15.75 11.33
CA ASN A 94 -42.90 14.70 11.22
C ASN A 94 -41.54 15.18 11.79
N SER A 95 -40.99 14.44 12.74
CA SER A 95 -39.61 14.68 13.21
C SER A 95 -38.59 14.38 12.12
N LEU A 96 -37.43 15.05 12.11
CA LEU A 96 -36.35 14.81 11.16
C LEU A 96 -35.93 13.33 11.12
N ILE A 97 -35.79 12.69 12.29
CA ILE A 97 -35.40 11.29 12.38
C ILE A 97 -36.44 10.37 11.72
N ARG A 98 -37.77 10.70 11.84
CA ARG A 98 -38.82 9.94 11.17
C ARG A 98 -38.75 10.10 9.65
N ILE A 99 -38.40 11.30 9.16
CA ILE A 99 -38.17 11.59 7.74
C ILE A 99 -36.95 10.82 7.22
N LEU A 100 -35.84 10.80 7.97
CA LEU A 100 -34.62 10.12 7.59
C LEU A 100 -34.69 8.57 7.69
N ARG A 101 -35.64 8.02 8.43
CA ARG A 101 -35.74 6.57 8.67
C ARG A 101 -35.63 5.69 7.41
N PRO A 102 -36.34 5.96 6.29
CA PRO A 102 -36.22 5.16 5.08
C PRO A 102 -34.81 5.24 4.45
N LEU A 103 -34.16 6.40 4.53
CA LEU A 103 -32.79 6.56 4.05
C LEU A 103 -31.79 5.84 4.95
N ILE A 104 -31.97 5.88 6.29
CA ILE A 104 -31.14 5.12 7.23
C ILE A 104 -31.21 3.63 6.93
N ILE A 105 -32.42 3.08 6.71
CA ILE A 105 -32.59 1.68 6.34
C ILE A 105 -31.87 1.37 5.04
N PHE A 106 -32.01 2.22 4.02
CA PHE A 106 -31.32 2.05 2.74
C PHE A 106 -29.79 2.06 2.91
N ILE A 107 -29.24 2.99 3.72
CA ILE A 107 -27.80 3.07 3.96
C ILE A 107 -27.30 1.86 4.77
N VAL A 108 -28.08 1.34 5.69
CA VAL A 108 -27.74 0.08 6.40
C VAL A 108 -27.61 -1.08 5.39
N PHE A 109 -28.51 -1.20 4.42
CA PHE A 109 -28.38 -2.19 3.35
C PHE A 109 -27.10 -1.98 2.51
N ILE A 110 -26.82 -0.73 2.14
CA ILE A 110 -25.58 -0.39 1.43
C ILE A 110 -24.34 -0.75 2.28
N SER A 111 -24.35 -0.47 3.59
CA SER A 111 -23.25 -0.79 4.51
C SER A 111 -23.02 -2.30 4.63
N ILE A 112 -24.10 -3.10 4.69
CA ILE A 112 -24.00 -4.57 4.66
C ILE A 112 -23.40 -5.02 3.32
N GLY A 113 -23.85 -4.45 2.21
CA GLY A 113 -23.28 -4.71 0.88
C GLY A 113 -21.81 -4.33 0.79
N ALA A 114 -21.41 -3.19 1.38
CA ALA A 114 -20.01 -2.75 1.45
C ALA A 114 -19.14 -3.72 2.27
N PHE A 115 -19.67 -4.24 3.39
CA PHE A 115 -19.00 -5.28 4.16
C PHE A 115 -18.79 -6.56 3.35
N TYR A 116 -19.86 -7.05 2.71
CA TYR A 116 -19.78 -8.25 1.85
C TYR A 116 -18.78 -8.06 0.71
N PHE A 117 -18.81 -6.90 0.06
CA PHE A 117 -17.87 -6.54 -1.00
C PHE A 117 -16.42 -6.52 -0.48
N SER A 118 -16.17 -5.86 0.65
CA SER A 118 -14.85 -5.76 1.27
C SER A 118 -14.30 -7.12 1.73
N ASN A 119 -15.18 -8.04 2.15
CA ASN A 119 -14.77 -9.35 2.63
C ASN A 119 -14.56 -10.39 1.53
N ASN A 120 -15.40 -10.39 0.49
CA ASN A 120 -15.44 -11.46 -0.50
C ASN A 120 -14.94 -11.02 -1.88
N VAL A 121 -15.34 -9.84 -2.35
CA VAL A 121 -15.01 -9.38 -3.71
C VAL A 121 -13.63 -8.73 -3.75
N TRP A 122 -13.37 -7.85 -2.79
CA TRP A 122 -12.10 -7.13 -2.70
C TRP A 122 -10.85 -8.04 -2.66
N PRO A 123 -10.77 -9.11 -1.84
CA PRO A 123 -9.58 -9.97 -1.78
C PRO A 123 -9.27 -10.60 -3.13
N ILE A 124 -10.29 -11.12 -3.83
CA ILE A 124 -10.13 -11.77 -5.14
C ILE A 124 -9.70 -10.75 -6.20
N ALA A 125 -10.36 -9.59 -6.24
CA ALA A 125 -10.02 -8.54 -7.17
C ALA A 125 -8.61 -7.97 -6.93
N ASN A 126 -8.20 -7.83 -5.67
CA ASN A 126 -6.87 -7.36 -5.31
C ASN A 126 -5.77 -8.36 -5.68
N LEU A 127 -6.03 -9.67 -5.54
CA LEU A 127 -5.12 -10.73 -5.97
C LEU A 127 -4.85 -10.63 -7.48
N LYS A 128 -5.92 -10.61 -8.27
CA LYS A 128 -5.83 -10.47 -9.73
C LYS A 128 -5.20 -9.13 -10.15
N PHE A 129 -5.56 -8.06 -9.47
CA PHE A 129 -4.95 -6.75 -9.68
C PHE A 129 -3.44 -6.77 -9.47
N ARG A 130 -2.97 -7.36 -8.36
CA ARG A 130 -1.52 -7.41 -8.07
C ARG A 130 -0.77 -8.31 -9.03
N SER A 131 -1.29 -9.51 -9.32
CA SER A 131 -0.68 -10.41 -10.29
C SER A 131 -0.56 -9.74 -11.66
N LEU A 132 -1.63 -9.09 -12.13
CA LEU A 132 -1.65 -8.40 -13.41
C LEU A 132 -0.72 -7.18 -13.42
N LEU A 133 -0.77 -6.34 -12.37
CA LEU A 133 0.11 -5.17 -12.26
C LEU A 133 1.58 -5.57 -12.19
N TYR A 134 1.92 -6.63 -11.45
CA TYR A 134 3.28 -7.17 -11.41
C TYR A 134 3.73 -7.62 -12.79
N SER A 135 2.89 -8.39 -13.50
CA SER A 135 3.19 -8.81 -14.88
C SER A 135 3.42 -7.63 -15.83
N VAL A 136 2.60 -6.57 -15.69
CA VAL A 136 2.74 -5.34 -16.48
C VAL A 136 4.02 -4.58 -16.15
N VAL A 137 4.37 -4.48 -14.86
CA VAL A 137 5.60 -3.78 -14.41
C VAL A 137 6.85 -4.57 -14.83
N GLU A 138 6.83 -5.89 -14.66
CA GLU A 138 7.93 -6.79 -15.03
C GLU A 138 8.09 -6.90 -16.55
N GLN A 139 7.03 -6.64 -17.32
CA GLN A 139 7.12 -6.66 -18.78
C GLN A 139 8.17 -5.64 -19.23
N ARG A 140 9.19 -6.14 -19.91
CA ARG A 140 10.27 -5.31 -20.43
C ARG A 140 9.71 -4.33 -21.48
N PRO A 141 10.17 -3.06 -21.47
CA PRO A 141 9.74 -2.11 -22.50
C PRO A 141 10.05 -2.66 -23.89
N ALA A 142 9.18 -2.36 -24.85
CA ALA A 142 9.42 -2.70 -26.26
C ALA A 142 10.83 -2.31 -26.66
N LEU A 143 11.47 -3.13 -27.48
CA LEU A 143 12.87 -3.07 -27.86
C LEU A 143 13.21 -1.70 -28.49
N ASN A 144 13.52 -0.73 -27.66
CA ASN A 144 13.88 0.61 -28.09
C ASN A 144 15.38 0.84 -27.90
N LEU A 145 16.14 0.56 -28.96
CA LEU A 145 17.57 0.85 -29.00
C LEU A 145 17.75 2.35 -29.17
N ASN A 146 18.08 3.05 -28.08
CA ASN A 146 18.43 4.46 -28.12
C ASN A 146 19.88 4.63 -28.62
N SER A 147 20.09 5.54 -29.56
CA SER A 147 21.42 5.83 -30.09
C SER A 147 22.40 6.24 -28.98
N GLY A 148 23.58 5.64 -28.98
CA GLY A 148 24.67 5.92 -28.06
C GLY A 148 24.59 5.28 -26.67
N VAL A 149 23.49 4.62 -26.27
CA VAL A 149 23.28 4.04 -24.96
C VAL A 149 23.31 2.51 -25.03
N PHE A 150 23.87 1.87 -24.01
CA PHE A 150 23.80 0.41 -23.89
C PHE A 150 22.38 -0.03 -23.48
N TYR A 151 21.83 -0.95 -24.25
CA TYR A 151 20.58 -1.61 -23.96
C TYR A 151 20.85 -3.01 -23.38
N ASN A 152 20.46 -3.24 -22.14
CA ASN A 152 20.66 -4.48 -21.40
C ASN A 152 19.34 -5.27 -21.21
N GLY A 153 18.31 -4.93 -21.98
CA GLY A 153 16.98 -5.54 -21.82
C GLY A 153 16.92 -6.99 -22.26
N ILE A 154 17.78 -7.44 -23.18
CA ILE A 154 17.83 -8.84 -23.67
C ILE A 154 18.75 -9.64 -22.77
N GLU A 155 18.23 -10.76 -22.23
CA GLU A 155 19.00 -11.62 -21.34
C GLU A 155 20.25 -12.16 -22.03
N GLY A 156 21.39 -12.02 -21.38
CA GLY A 156 22.69 -12.46 -21.89
C GLY A 156 23.32 -11.51 -22.91
N PHE A 157 22.73 -10.36 -23.23
CA PHE A 157 23.29 -9.42 -24.21
C PHE A 157 23.24 -7.97 -23.74
N SER A 158 24.32 -7.22 -24.00
CA SER A 158 24.38 -5.76 -23.91
C SER A 158 24.63 -5.19 -25.29
N ILE A 159 23.69 -4.44 -25.83
CA ILE A 159 23.73 -3.92 -27.20
C ILE A 159 23.82 -2.41 -27.17
N ARG A 160 24.76 -1.86 -27.92
CA ARG A 160 24.88 -0.42 -28.15
C ARG A 160 24.93 -0.16 -29.65
N VAL A 161 24.14 0.79 -30.10
CA VAL A 161 24.17 1.32 -31.48
C VAL A 161 24.57 2.78 -31.43
N LYS A 162 25.43 3.22 -32.35
CA LYS A 162 25.85 4.62 -32.42
C LYS A 162 24.72 5.47 -32.97
N ASP A 163 24.09 4.99 -34.03
CA ASP A 163 22.96 5.65 -34.67
C ASP A 163 21.98 4.62 -35.25
N LYS A 164 20.71 5.01 -35.34
CA LYS A 164 19.65 4.23 -35.96
C LYS A 164 18.91 5.09 -36.96
N ASP A 165 18.92 4.68 -38.20
CA ASP A 165 18.13 5.33 -39.25
C ASP A 165 16.62 5.17 -38.94
N LYS A 166 15.93 6.31 -38.94
CA LYS A 166 14.48 6.33 -38.59
C LYS A 166 13.61 5.83 -39.75
N ASP A 167 14.08 5.92 -40.98
CA ASP A 167 13.29 5.58 -42.18
C ASP A 167 13.49 4.12 -42.58
N THR A 168 14.72 3.62 -42.51
CA THR A 168 15.04 2.22 -42.90
C THR A 168 15.15 1.29 -41.72
N GLY A 169 15.31 1.79 -40.50
CA GLY A 169 15.56 0.99 -39.30
C GLY A 169 16.96 0.38 -39.23
N GLU A 170 17.85 0.73 -40.12
CA GLU A 170 19.24 0.24 -40.18
C GLU A 170 20.05 0.79 -39.00
N LEU A 171 20.85 -0.08 -38.38
CA LEU A 171 21.69 0.22 -37.23
C LEU A 171 23.12 0.47 -37.70
N HIS A 172 23.76 1.52 -37.19
CA HIS A 172 25.14 1.88 -37.52
C HIS A 172 26.08 1.76 -36.31
N ASP A 173 27.28 1.23 -36.52
CA ASP A 173 28.34 0.99 -35.51
C ASP A 173 27.75 0.22 -34.28
N VAL A 174 27.38 -1.01 -34.52
CA VAL A 174 26.77 -1.89 -33.55
C VAL A 174 27.85 -2.55 -32.72
N LEU A 175 27.72 -2.47 -31.39
CA LEU A 175 28.59 -3.12 -30.41
C LEU A 175 27.74 -3.98 -29.51
N ILE A 176 28.09 -5.28 -29.41
CA ILE A 176 27.37 -6.28 -28.63
C ILE A 176 28.34 -6.99 -27.69
N TYR A 177 27.99 -7.02 -26.41
CA TYR A 177 28.62 -7.91 -25.43
C TYR A 177 27.72 -9.12 -25.20
N ASP A 178 28.28 -10.32 -25.32
CA ASP A 178 27.60 -11.60 -25.07
C ASP A 178 27.95 -12.09 -23.65
N HIS A 179 26.95 -12.10 -22.78
CA HIS A 179 27.07 -12.51 -21.36
C HIS A 179 26.38 -13.85 -21.08
N ARG A 180 25.99 -14.62 -22.09
CA ARG A 180 25.27 -15.89 -21.91
C ARG A 180 26.03 -16.93 -21.08
N LEU A 181 27.32 -16.76 -20.91
CA LEU A 181 28.15 -17.60 -20.06
C LEU A 181 28.70 -16.77 -18.87
N PRO A 182 27.88 -16.53 -17.82
CA PRO A 182 28.22 -15.60 -16.72
C PRO A 182 29.48 -16.02 -15.93
N GLU A 183 29.80 -17.31 -15.87
CA GLU A 183 31.00 -17.82 -15.18
C GLU A 183 32.31 -17.36 -15.84
N LYS A 184 32.24 -16.87 -17.05
CA LYS A 184 33.41 -16.52 -17.86
C LYS A 184 33.65 -15.01 -18.01
N GLY A 185 32.77 -14.14 -17.51
CA GLY A 185 32.89 -12.69 -17.70
C GLY A 185 32.55 -12.22 -19.12
N ASN A 186 32.88 -10.95 -19.44
CA ASN A 186 32.61 -10.32 -20.76
C ASN A 186 33.66 -10.75 -21.82
N LYS A 187 33.57 -11.94 -22.31
CA LYS A 187 34.60 -12.53 -23.13
C LYS A 187 34.35 -12.41 -24.64
N THR A 188 33.07 -12.37 -25.03
CA THR A 188 32.70 -12.28 -26.42
C THR A 188 32.15 -10.90 -26.72
N VAL A 189 32.84 -10.19 -27.60
CA VAL A 189 32.48 -8.84 -28.05
C VAL A 189 32.35 -8.87 -29.58
N ILE A 190 31.21 -8.40 -30.08
CA ILE A 190 30.93 -8.34 -31.50
C ILE A 190 30.80 -6.87 -31.89
N ARG A 191 31.48 -6.45 -32.91
CA ARG A 191 31.39 -5.09 -33.49
C ARG A 191 31.12 -5.21 -34.98
N ALA A 192 30.08 -4.50 -35.45
CA ALA A 192 29.70 -4.48 -36.85
C ALA A 192 29.50 -3.04 -37.33
N GLU A 193 29.80 -2.79 -38.60
CA GLU A 193 29.60 -1.48 -39.21
C GLU A 193 28.11 -1.16 -39.38
N ARG A 194 27.33 -2.15 -39.78
CA ARG A 194 25.90 -2.03 -40.01
C ARG A 194 25.15 -3.26 -39.51
N GLY A 195 23.86 -3.08 -39.19
CA GLY A 195 23.00 -4.19 -38.81
C GLY A 195 21.53 -3.91 -39.12
N THR A 196 20.77 -4.97 -39.37
CA THR A 196 19.31 -4.89 -39.48
C THR A 196 18.70 -5.75 -38.39
N MET A 197 17.60 -5.29 -37.80
CA MET A 197 16.93 -5.92 -36.70
C MET A 197 15.51 -6.27 -37.12
N GLU A 198 15.19 -7.55 -37.15
CA GLU A 198 13.89 -8.06 -37.53
C GLU A 198 13.35 -9.02 -36.45
N GLN A 199 12.07 -8.98 -36.20
CA GLN A 199 11.40 -9.93 -35.32
C GLN A 199 10.80 -11.06 -36.16
N THR A 200 10.95 -12.30 -35.69
CA THR A 200 10.33 -13.45 -36.38
C THR A 200 8.79 -13.32 -36.41
N SER A 201 8.13 -13.95 -37.36
CA SER A 201 6.67 -13.88 -37.53
C SER A 201 5.87 -14.36 -36.31
N ASP A 202 6.48 -15.26 -35.52
CA ASP A 202 5.96 -15.75 -34.22
C ASP A 202 6.28 -14.81 -33.04
N LYS A 203 6.97 -13.69 -33.32
CA LYS A 203 7.45 -12.69 -32.32
C LYS A 203 8.39 -13.24 -31.23
N ARG A 204 8.74 -14.51 -31.28
CA ARG A 204 9.53 -15.18 -30.23
C ARG A 204 11.01 -14.86 -30.29
N PHE A 205 11.57 -14.63 -31.49
CA PHE A 205 12.98 -14.36 -31.64
C PHE A 205 13.24 -13.01 -32.31
N LEU A 206 14.26 -12.32 -31.83
CA LEU A 206 14.87 -11.20 -32.51
C LEU A 206 16.02 -11.73 -33.35
N VAL A 207 15.98 -11.45 -34.63
CA VAL A 207 17.04 -11.74 -35.58
C VAL A 207 17.80 -10.45 -35.86
N LEU A 208 19.01 -10.38 -35.37
CA LEU A 208 19.92 -9.29 -35.64
C LEU A 208 20.94 -9.74 -36.74
N THR A 209 20.80 -9.20 -37.91
CA THR A 209 21.73 -9.45 -39.01
C THR A 209 22.78 -8.35 -39.03
N LEU A 210 24.04 -8.70 -38.84
CA LEU A 210 25.18 -7.83 -38.79
C LEU A 210 25.99 -7.93 -40.07
N PHE A 211 26.51 -6.82 -40.54
CA PHE A 211 27.33 -6.73 -41.77
C PHE A 211 28.66 -6.08 -41.47
N ASN A 212 29.74 -6.63 -42.10
CA ASN A 212 31.12 -6.17 -42.03
C ASN A 212 31.58 -5.95 -40.59
N GLY A 213 31.93 -7.03 -39.91
CA GLY A 213 32.26 -6.93 -38.48
C GLY A 213 33.38 -7.85 -38.03
N TYR A 214 33.69 -7.70 -36.78
CA TYR A 214 34.62 -8.53 -36.04
C TYR A 214 33.98 -9.10 -34.78
N SER A 215 34.22 -10.37 -34.54
CA SER A 215 33.93 -11.03 -33.26
C SER A 215 35.25 -11.26 -32.53
N TYR A 216 35.30 -10.85 -31.28
CA TYR A 216 36.43 -11.04 -30.36
C TYR A 216 36.00 -12.01 -29.29
N ASP A 217 36.74 -13.09 -29.11
CA ASP A 217 36.45 -14.12 -28.09
C ASP A 217 37.70 -14.39 -27.25
N GLU A 218 37.61 -14.20 -25.96
CA GLU A 218 38.69 -14.48 -25.01
C GLU A 218 38.44 -15.85 -24.37
N GLN A 219 39.32 -16.79 -24.63
CA GLN A 219 39.24 -18.16 -24.09
C GLN A 219 40.07 -18.26 -22.80
N LEU A 220 39.46 -18.65 -21.68
CA LEU A 220 40.20 -19.02 -20.48
C LEU A 220 40.62 -20.47 -20.55
N ASP A 221 41.92 -20.70 -20.56
CA ASP A 221 42.46 -22.03 -20.31
C ASP A 221 42.64 -22.26 -18.79
N ALA A 222 41.51 -22.67 -18.14
CA ALA A 222 41.46 -22.84 -16.68
C ALA A 222 42.38 -23.93 -16.11
N ASN A 223 43.01 -24.75 -16.98
CA ASN A 223 43.80 -25.91 -16.56
C ASN A 223 45.32 -25.68 -16.52
N ARG A 224 45.80 -24.47 -16.81
CA ARG A 224 47.23 -24.15 -16.79
C ARG A 224 47.62 -23.41 -15.48
N ARG A 225 48.84 -23.75 -14.96
CA ARG A 225 49.42 -23.07 -13.81
C ARG A 225 49.69 -21.55 -14.05
N ASP A 226 49.89 -21.17 -15.30
CA ASP A 226 49.91 -19.75 -15.75
C ASP A 226 48.73 -19.53 -16.69
N PRO A 227 47.74 -18.67 -16.29
CA PRO A 227 46.59 -18.40 -17.13
C PRO A 227 46.99 -17.63 -18.38
N MET A 228 47.02 -18.29 -19.53
CA MET A 228 47.04 -17.64 -20.83
C MET A 228 45.61 -17.28 -21.22
N PHE A 229 45.43 -16.04 -21.74
CA PHE A 229 44.17 -15.57 -22.30
C PHE A 229 44.24 -15.51 -23.82
N PRO A 230 44.14 -16.64 -24.51
CA PRO A 230 44.18 -16.65 -25.96
C PRO A 230 43.00 -15.85 -26.49
N HIS A 231 43.28 -14.93 -27.41
CA HIS A 231 42.33 -14.00 -27.98
C HIS A 231 42.09 -14.41 -29.46
N ILE A 232 40.84 -14.77 -29.77
CA ILE A 232 40.42 -15.10 -31.12
C ILE A 232 39.73 -13.90 -31.73
N ARG A 233 40.16 -13.47 -32.91
CA ARG A 233 39.51 -12.43 -33.69
C ARG A 233 39.01 -13.02 -34.99
N ASN A 234 37.71 -13.06 -35.18
CA ASN A 234 37.07 -13.48 -36.41
C ASN A 234 36.53 -12.30 -37.18
N HIS A 235 36.76 -12.24 -38.47
CA HIS A 235 36.14 -11.29 -39.39
C HIS A 235 34.98 -11.98 -40.09
N PHE A 236 33.82 -11.27 -40.18
CA PHE A 236 32.66 -11.78 -40.90
C PHE A 236 32.11 -10.67 -41.85
N GLU A 237 31.69 -11.09 -43.01
CA GLU A 237 30.93 -10.24 -43.93
C GLU A 237 29.47 -10.12 -43.52
N LYS A 238 28.93 -11.24 -43.04
CA LYS A 238 27.56 -11.33 -42.51
C LYS A 238 27.52 -12.31 -41.31
N ASP A 239 26.90 -11.87 -40.24
CA ASP A 239 26.62 -12.70 -39.07
C ASP A 239 25.14 -12.55 -38.66
N ILE A 240 24.53 -13.62 -38.15
CA ILE A 240 23.13 -13.61 -37.78
C ILE A 240 23.00 -14.10 -36.32
N LEU A 241 22.65 -13.17 -35.46
CA LEU A 241 22.39 -13.45 -34.03
C LEU A 241 20.90 -13.59 -33.80
N ARG A 242 20.52 -14.72 -33.22
CA ARG A 242 19.15 -14.96 -32.73
C ARG A 242 19.12 -14.77 -31.22
N MET A 243 18.26 -13.87 -30.77
CA MET A 243 18.05 -13.57 -29.37
C MET A 243 16.63 -13.97 -28.98
N ASP A 244 16.47 -14.69 -27.87
CA ASP A 244 15.17 -15.11 -27.40
C ASP A 244 14.45 -13.93 -26.75
N LEU A 245 13.25 -13.62 -27.22
CA LEU A 245 12.37 -12.58 -26.71
C LEU A 245 11.24 -13.15 -25.86
N SER A 246 11.27 -14.42 -25.49
CA SER A 246 10.20 -15.02 -24.67
C SER A 246 10.00 -14.27 -23.36
N SER A 247 11.06 -13.66 -22.81
CA SER A 247 10.98 -12.77 -21.64
C SER A 247 10.28 -11.43 -21.90
N PHE A 248 9.97 -11.08 -23.15
CA PHE A 248 9.22 -9.89 -23.55
C PHE A 248 7.74 -10.19 -23.82
N GLU A 249 7.36 -11.46 -23.95
CA GLU A 249 5.96 -11.84 -24.00
C GLU A 249 5.30 -11.58 -22.67
N PHE A 250 4.09 -10.98 -22.74
CA PHE A 250 3.26 -10.82 -21.57
C PHE A 250 2.84 -12.20 -21.07
N SER A 251 3.45 -12.64 -19.98
CA SER A 251 3.02 -13.83 -19.25
C SER A 251 2.37 -13.38 -17.94
N GLN A 252 1.15 -13.85 -17.70
CA GLN A 252 0.49 -13.56 -16.44
C GLN A 252 1.21 -14.28 -15.31
N THR A 253 1.66 -13.51 -14.32
CA THR A 253 2.33 -14.04 -13.13
C THR A 253 1.38 -14.92 -12.33
N ASP A 254 1.89 -16.01 -11.79
CA ASP A 254 1.10 -16.95 -11.00
C ASP A 254 0.49 -16.25 -9.77
N GLU A 255 -0.83 -16.34 -9.62
CA GLU A 255 -1.57 -15.77 -8.52
C GLU A 255 -1.15 -16.37 -7.16
N GLU A 256 -0.60 -17.60 -7.15
CA GLU A 256 -0.15 -18.28 -5.93
C GLU A 256 0.94 -17.50 -5.19
N LEU A 257 1.77 -16.74 -5.90
CA LEU A 257 2.82 -15.90 -5.30
C LEU A 257 2.25 -14.83 -4.35
N PHE A 258 1.04 -14.37 -4.60
CA PHE A 258 0.39 -13.30 -3.85
C PHE A 258 -0.74 -13.79 -2.94
N ALA A 259 -1.24 -15.02 -3.14
CA ALA A 259 -2.42 -15.56 -2.45
C ALA A 259 -2.32 -15.52 -0.92
N ASN A 260 -1.11 -15.66 -0.38
CA ASN A 260 -0.85 -15.66 1.06
C ASN A 260 -0.64 -14.26 1.67
N SER A 261 -0.84 -13.19 0.90
CA SER A 261 -0.72 -11.84 1.41
C SER A 261 -1.98 -11.42 2.20
N TYR A 262 -1.79 -10.79 3.36
CA TYR A 262 -2.86 -10.41 4.28
C TYR A 262 -3.99 -9.57 3.65
N ASP A 263 -3.67 -8.76 2.64
CA ASP A 263 -4.63 -7.90 1.95
C ASP A 263 -5.48 -8.63 0.89
N MET A 264 -5.21 -9.92 0.66
CA MET A 264 -5.95 -10.82 -0.23
C MET A 264 -6.75 -11.88 0.53
N MET A 265 -6.80 -11.77 1.85
CA MET A 265 -7.50 -12.72 2.71
C MET A 265 -8.90 -12.22 3.07
N SER A 266 -9.85 -13.14 3.15
CA SER A 266 -11.15 -12.95 3.78
C SER A 266 -11.01 -12.97 5.31
N LEU A 267 -12.06 -12.56 6.05
CA LEU A 267 -12.06 -12.60 7.52
C LEU A 267 -11.68 -13.97 8.08
N GLY A 268 -12.30 -15.04 7.59
CA GLY A 268 -11.98 -16.38 8.07
C GLY A 268 -10.54 -16.82 7.79
N GLN A 269 -9.98 -16.41 6.67
CA GLN A 269 -8.56 -16.66 6.37
C GLN A 269 -7.63 -15.83 7.24
N LEU A 270 -8.00 -14.58 7.55
CA LEU A 270 -7.25 -13.72 8.46
C LEU A 270 -7.22 -14.28 9.87
N ASP A 271 -8.36 -14.80 10.38
CA ASP A 271 -8.44 -15.42 11.70
C ASP A 271 -7.52 -16.66 11.78
N VAL A 272 -7.60 -17.57 10.81
CA VAL A 272 -6.72 -18.76 10.75
C VAL A 272 -5.24 -18.37 10.65
N SER A 273 -4.92 -17.32 9.87
CA SER A 273 -3.55 -16.82 9.74
C SER A 273 -3.05 -16.21 11.05
N LEU A 274 -3.87 -15.41 11.74
CA LEU A 274 -3.54 -14.83 13.05
C LEU A 274 -3.28 -15.90 14.10
N ASP A 275 -4.11 -16.95 14.16
CA ASP A 275 -3.89 -18.09 15.06
C ASP A 275 -2.58 -18.81 14.75
N SER A 276 -2.27 -19.02 13.48
CA SER A 276 -1.00 -19.62 13.05
C SER A 276 0.22 -18.77 13.42
N ILE A 277 0.10 -17.45 13.30
CA ILE A 277 1.18 -16.52 13.69
C ILE A 277 1.36 -16.55 15.20
N ALA A 278 0.28 -16.52 15.99
CA ALA A 278 0.32 -16.57 17.45
C ALA A 278 0.97 -17.87 17.97
N ILE A 279 0.65 -19.02 17.36
CA ILE A 279 1.28 -20.31 17.71
C ILE A 279 2.79 -20.25 17.41
N LYS A 280 3.19 -19.73 16.25
CA LYS A 280 4.60 -19.62 15.87
C LYS A 280 5.37 -18.66 16.79
N GLU A 281 4.75 -17.58 17.20
CA GLU A 281 5.31 -16.63 18.16
C GLU A 281 5.50 -17.28 19.53
N GLN A 282 4.51 -18.02 20.02
CA GLN A 282 4.59 -18.75 21.29
C GLN A 282 5.70 -19.81 21.25
N LEU A 283 5.83 -20.56 20.16
CA LEU A 283 6.92 -21.52 19.99
C LEU A 283 8.31 -20.86 20.09
N LEU A 284 8.50 -19.69 19.48
CA LEU A 284 9.76 -18.96 19.60
C LEU A 284 10.04 -18.49 21.04
N LYS A 285 9.01 -18.01 21.74
CA LYS A 285 9.12 -17.64 23.16
C LYS A 285 9.47 -18.83 24.03
N ASP A 286 8.87 -19.99 23.77
CA ASP A 286 9.14 -21.22 24.50
C ASP A 286 10.55 -21.80 24.21
N GLU A 287 11.01 -21.68 22.96
CA GLU A 287 12.39 -22.04 22.59
C GLU A 287 13.42 -21.12 23.26
N MET A 288 13.15 -19.82 23.27
CA MET A 288 13.99 -18.85 23.96
C MET A 288 14.07 -19.15 25.47
N ASN A 289 12.94 -19.43 26.10
CA ASN A 289 12.87 -19.77 27.52
C ASN A 289 13.61 -21.10 27.82
N ARG A 290 13.46 -22.10 26.96
CA ARG A 290 14.23 -23.37 27.08
C ARG A 290 15.74 -23.12 26.96
N TYR A 291 16.16 -22.32 25.99
CA TYR A 291 17.57 -21.97 25.82
C TYR A 291 18.11 -21.22 27.03
N LEU A 292 17.39 -20.25 27.56
CA LEU A 292 17.77 -19.50 28.75
C LEU A 292 17.89 -20.41 29.98
N ASN A 293 16.90 -21.25 30.22
CA ASN A 293 16.91 -22.22 31.32
C ASN A 293 18.09 -23.18 31.20
N TYR A 294 18.35 -23.70 29.97
CA TYR A 294 19.52 -24.57 29.77
C TYR A 294 20.84 -23.83 29.96
N SER A 295 20.99 -22.63 29.47
CA SER A 295 22.21 -21.81 29.64
C SER A 295 22.46 -21.43 31.10
N ILE A 296 21.39 -21.19 31.86
CA ILE A 296 21.49 -20.90 33.31
C ILE A 296 21.68 -22.17 34.12
N SER A 297 21.05 -23.30 33.76
CA SER A 297 21.20 -24.57 34.47
C SER A 297 22.56 -25.19 34.25
N LEU A 298 23.22 -25.00 33.11
CA LEU A 298 24.63 -25.38 32.89
C LEU A 298 25.57 -24.69 33.88
N THR A 299 25.22 -23.50 34.36
CA THR A 299 25.98 -22.83 35.41
C THR A 299 25.61 -23.31 36.81
N ARG A 300 24.45 -23.98 36.97
CA ARG A 300 23.89 -24.42 38.25
C ARG A 300 24.08 -25.91 38.51
N ASP A 301 23.92 -26.76 37.49
CA ASP A 301 23.93 -28.24 37.60
C ASP A 301 25.29 -28.87 37.25
N SER A 302 26.24 -28.11 36.65
CA SER A 302 27.59 -28.62 36.36
C SER A 302 28.48 -28.73 37.60
N LEU A 303 28.02 -28.24 38.73
CA LEU A 303 28.60 -28.45 40.03
C LEU A 303 27.63 -29.33 40.85
N ASP A 304 27.79 -30.64 40.76
CA ASP A 304 27.29 -31.54 41.80
C ASP A 304 28.02 -31.21 43.09
N LEU A 305 27.49 -30.22 43.81
CA LEU A 305 28.03 -29.73 45.07
C LEU A 305 28.08 -30.80 46.16
N SER A 306 27.43 -31.96 45.94
CA SER A 306 27.47 -33.11 46.84
C SER A 306 28.80 -33.89 46.78
N THR A 307 29.54 -33.79 45.70
CA THR A 307 30.84 -34.47 45.49
C THR A 307 32.04 -33.54 45.69
N VAL A 308 31.82 -32.23 45.67
CA VAL A 308 32.85 -31.26 45.99
C VAL A 308 32.81 -31.00 47.49
N VAL A 309 33.66 -31.69 48.26
CA VAL A 309 33.98 -31.33 49.63
C VAL A 309 34.64 -29.94 49.56
N LEU A 310 33.81 -28.90 49.54
CA LEU A 310 34.27 -27.53 49.77
C LEU A 310 34.78 -27.50 51.22
N ALA A 311 36.08 -27.53 51.41
CA ALA A 311 36.63 -27.17 52.67
C ALA A 311 36.01 -25.83 53.08
N SER A 312 35.35 -25.81 54.18
CA SER A 312 34.31 -24.84 54.62
C SER A 312 34.76 -23.39 54.78
N ASN A 313 35.90 -22.97 54.24
CA ASN A 313 36.44 -21.62 54.39
C ASN A 313 36.84 -20.90 53.08
N ASP A 314 36.62 -21.48 51.92
CA ASP A 314 37.08 -20.84 50.69
C ASP A 314 35.97 -20.09 49.97
N LYS A 315 36.00 -18.81 50.18
CA LYS A 315 35.04 -17.86 49.64
C LYS A 315 35.12 -17.68 48.11
N TYR A 316 36.23 -18.10 47.49
CA TYR A 316 36.47 -17.88 46.07
C TYR A 316 37.30 -19.00 45.44
N PHE A 317 36.68 -20.03 44.89
CA PHE A 317 37.32 -21.07 44.08
C PHE A 317 38.14 -20.51 42.93
N PHE A 318 37.66 -19.40 42.34
CA PHE A 318 38.31 -18.70 41.23
C PHE A 318 39.74 -18.22 41.58
N ASP A 319 39.96 -17.76 42.78
CA ASP A 319 41.27 -17.21 43.23
C ASP A 319 42.34 -18.29 43.40
N ARG A 320 41.96 -19.58 43.49
CA ARG A 320 42.90 -20.73 43.54
C ARG A 320 43.38 -21.17 42.16
N LEU A 321 42.71 -20.74 41.09
CA LEU A 321 43.12 -21.09 39.75
C LEU A 321 44.39 -20.35 39.36
N LYS A 322 45.28 -21.04 38.62
CA LYS A 322 46.46 -20.37 38.04
C LYS A 322 45.98 -19.27 37.07
N TYR A 323 46.73 -18.18 36.99
CA TYR A 323 46.39 -17.03 36.11
C TYR A 323 45.90 -17.40 34.72
N VAL A 324 46.57 -18.38 34.09
CA VAL A 324 46.17 -18.88 32.75
C VAL A 324 44.78 -19.52 32.77
N GLN A 325 44.42 -20.25 33.83
CA GLN A 325 43.10 -20.88 34.00
C GLN A 325 42.03 -19.86 34.30
N GLN A 326 42.34 -18.85 35.15
CA GLN A 326 41.43 -17.70 35.40
C GLN A 326 41.11 -16.96 34.10
N LYS A 327 42.14 -16.63 33.31
CA LYS A 327 41.98 -15.95 32.02
C LYS A 327 41.13 -16.77 31.06
N ARG A 328 41.37 -18.09 30.99
CA ARG A 328 40.56 -18.99 30.13
C ARG A 328 39.11 -19.08 30.60
N ALA A 329 38.86 -19.21 31.90
CA ALA A 329 37.53 -19.24 32.48
C ALA A 329 36.72 -17.94 32.16
N ILE A 330 37.38 -16.77 32.36
CA ILE A 330 36.78 -15.48 32.01
C ILE A 330 36.47 -15.39 30.49
N THR A 331 37.42 -15.84 29.66
CA THR A 331 37.19 -15.79 28.19
C THR A 331 36.04 -16.67 27.79
N VAL A 332 35.96 -17.89 28.31
CA VAL A 332 34.83 -18.81 28.03
C VAL A 332 33.53 -18.24 28.55
N ALA A 333 33.49 -17.73 29.77
CA ALA A 333 32.27 -17.10 30.31
C ALA A 333 31.83 -15.89 29.48
N LYS A 334 32.77 -15.03 29.04
CA LYS A 334 32.50 -13.91 28.17
C LYS A 334 31.92 -14.34 26.78
N ASP A 335 32.50 -15.40 26.21
CA ASP A 335 32.05 -15.92 24.92
C ASP A 335 30.65 -16.54 25.04
N TYR A 336 30.36 -17.26 26.12
CA TYR A 336 29.02 -17.74 26.42
C TYR A 336 28.02 -16.60 26.59
N ALA A 337 28.34 -15.61 27.38
CA ALA A 337 27.48 -14.45 27.58
C ALA A 337 27.19 -13.71 26.26
N ARG A 338 28.23 -13.48 25.45
CA ARG A 338 28.06 -12.86 24.12
C ARG A 338 27.15 -13.67 23.19
N LYS A 339 27.36 -15.00 23.13
CA LYS A 339 26.52 -15.88 22.32
C LYS A 339 25.07 -15.86 22.79
N SER A 340 24.82 -15.87 24.09
CA SER A 340 23.48 -15.80 24.65
C SER A 340 22.81 -14.47 24.36
N VAL A 341 23.51 -13.34 24.51
CA VAL A 341 22.99 -12.01 24.16
C VAL A 341 22.64 -11.95 22.66
N SER A 342 23.55 -12.36 21.77
CA SER A 342 23.31 -12.34 20.33
C SER A 342 22.17 -13.28 19.90
N TYR A 343 21.96 -14.39 20.60
CA TYR A 343 20.83 -15.29 20.37
C TYR A 343 19.50 -14.62 20.78
N ILE A 344 19.46 -14.05 21.99
CA ILE A 344 18.28 -13.37 22.50
C ILE A 344 17.89 -12.18 21.60
N GLU A 345 18.85 -11.34 21.23
CA GLU A 345 18.62 -10.20 20.34
C GLU A 345 18.00 -10.63 19.01
N ARG A 346 18.49 -11.72 18.42
CA ARG A 346 17.96 -12.28 17.17
C ARG A 346 16.54 -12.79 17.35
N VAL A 347 16.28 -13.57 18.40
CA VAL A 347 14.93 -14.10 18.66
C VAL A 347 13.94 -12.97 18.97
N LEU A 348 14.34 -11.93 19.72
CA LEU A 348 13.50 -10.76 19.95
C LEU A 348 13.19 -10.00 18.66
N GLN A 349 14.16 -9.91 17.76
CA GLN A 349 13.94 -9.31 16.43
C GLN A 349 12.94 -10.15 15.59
N ASP A 350 13.05 -11.48 15.63
CA ASP A 350 12.14 -12.38 14.94
C ASP A 350 10.71 -12.32 15.53
N ILE A 351 10.59 -12.20 16.86
CA ILE A 351 9.28 -12.00 17.53
C ILE A 351 8.69 -10.65 17.10
N GLY A 352 9.47 -9.57 17.16
CA GLY A 352 9.01 -8.24 16.73
C GLY A 352 8.55 -8.20 15.27
N ALA A 353 9.24 -8.89 14.38
CA ALA A 353 8.83 -9.03 12.98
C ALA A 353 7.50 -9.80 12.83
N LYS A 354 7.27 -10.83 13.67
CA LYS A 354 5.99 -11.56 13.68
C LYS A 354 4.85 -10.73 14.26
N GLU A 355 5.09 -9.96 15.31
CA GLU A 355 4.12 -9.02 15.88
C GLU A 355 3.73 -7.95 14.84
N GLU A 356 4.69 -7.36 14.14
CA GLU A 356 4.40 -6.42 13.04
C GLU A 356 3.59 -7.07 11.92
N TYR A 357 3.94 -8.31 11.57
CA TYR A 357 3.18 -9.06 10.56
C TYR A 357 1.76 -9.38 11.02
N ALA A 358 1.56 -9.75 12.29
CA ALA A 358 0.24 -9.94 12.89
C ALA A 358 -0.57 -8.64 12.89
N ASP A 359 0.04 -7.51 13.21
CA ASP A 359 -0.64 -6.22 13.22
C ASP A 359 -1.11 -5.80 11.82
N ARG A 360 -0.37 -6.13 10.77
CA ARG A 360 -0.84 -5.95 9.39
C ARG A 360 -2.09 -6.78 9.08
N HIS A 361 -2.19 -8.02 9.61
CA HIS A 361 -3.40 -8.86 9.49
C HIS A 361 -4.57 -8.26 10.28
N LYS A 362 -4.35 -7.78 11.51
CA LYS A 362 -5.37 -7.11 12.33
C LYS A 362 -5.87 -5.82 11.67
N ILE A 363 -4.99 -5.03 11.03
CA ILE A 363 -5.38 -3.85 10.25
C ILE A 363 -6.38 -4.25 9.16
N GLU A 364 -6.08 -5.29 8.37
CA GLU A 364 -7.00 -5.76 7.32
C GLU A 364 -8.30 -6.32 7.89
N TRP A 365 -8.24 -7.02 9.01
CA TRP A 365 -9.42 -7.51 9.73
C TRP A 365 -10.35 -6.36 10.12
N HIS A 366 -9.84 -5.33 10.78
CA HIS A 366 -10.62 -4.14 11.14
C HIS A 366 -11.09 -3.36 9.91
N ARG A 367 -10.31 -3.34 8.83
CA ARG A 367 -10.65 -2.64 7.58
C ARG A 367 -11.94 -3.15 6.96
N LYS A 368 -12.23 -4.48 7.06
CA LYS A 368 -13.48 -5.07 6.54
C LYS A 368 -14.72 -4.43 7.17
N PHE A 369 -14.69 -4.20 8.47
CA PHE A 369 -15.80 -3.56 9.21
C PHE A 369 -15.80 -2.04 9.05
N PHE A 370 -14.62 -1.45 9.11
CA PHE A 370 -14.44 -0.01 9.08
C PHE A 370 -15.13 0.67 7.89
N PHE A 371 -15.01 0.12 6.68
CA PHE A 371 -15.65 0.69 5.49
C PHE A 371 -17.18 0.67 5.56
N ALA A 372 -17.76 -0.38 6.10
CA ALA A 372 -19.20 -0.45 6.31
C ALA A 372 -19.68 0.61 7.32
N PHE A 373 -18.95 0.77 8.43
CA PHE A 373 -19.26 1.80 9.43
C PHE A 373 -19.04 3.21 8.91
N ALA A 374 -18.03 3.44 8.08
CA ALA A 374 -17.78 4.74 7.45
C ALA A 374 -18.98 5.23 6.64
N CYS A 375 -19.66 4.33 5.93
CA CYS A 375 -20.88 4.63 5.20
C CYS A 375 -21.97 5.22 6.11
N LEU A 376 -22.17 4.60 7.27
CA LEU A 376 -23.16 5.07 8.26
C LEU A 376 -22.75 6.42 8.88
N VAL A 377 -21.50 6.55 9.31
CA VAL A 377 -20.99 7.76 9.95
C VAL A 377 -21.09 8.95 9.01
N LEU A 378 -20.66 8.80 7.76
CA LEU A 378 -20.69 9.87 6.78
C LEU A 378 -22.12 10.23 6.34
N PHE A 379 -23.05 9.26 6.34
CA PHE A 379 -24.47 9.56 6.19
C PHE A 379 -25.00 10.43 7.34
N PHE A 380 -24.71 10.06 8.60
CA PHE A 380 -25.14 10.85 9.78
C PHE A 380 -24.49 12.23 9.88
N ILE A 381 -23.43 12.48 9.12
CA ILE A 381 -22.86 13.82 8.95
C ILE A 381 -23.53 14.54 7.78
N GLY A 382 -23.61 13.88 6.62
CA GLY A 382 -24.11 14.49 5.38
C GLY A 382 -25.58 14.85 5.43
N ALA A 383 -26.42 13.95 5.94
CA ALA A 383 -27.86 14.15 6.00
C ALA A 383 -28.27 15.36 6.86
N PRO A 384 -27.79 15.54 8.10
CA PRO A 384 -28.09 16.73 8.88
C PRO A 384 -27.50 18.01 8.27
N LEU A 385 -26.29 17.92 7.70
CA LEU A 385 -25.63 19.06 7.08
C LEU A 385 -26.45 19.57 5.88
N GLY A 386 -26.93 18.67 5.01
CA GLY A 386 -27.84 19.00 3.91
C GLY A 386 -29.16 19.62 4.40
N ALA A 387 -29.72 19.10 5.49
CA ALA A 387 -30.96 19.64 6.08
C ALA A 387 -30.79 21.06 6.66
N ILE A 388 -29.60 21.42 7.13
CA ILE A 388 -29.30 22.74 7.73
C ILE A 388 -29.00 23.79 6.65
N ILE A 389 -28.32 23.39 5.56
CA ILE A 389 -27.92 24.29 4.48
C ILE A 389 -29.14 24.57 3.57
N ARG A 390 -29.83 25.70 3.85
CA ARG A 390 -31.06 26.09 3.12
C ARG A 390 -30.82 26.99 1.90
N LYS A 391 -29.62 27.58 1.77
CA LYS A 391 -29.28 28.55 0.72
C LYS A 391 -27.87 28.31 0.18
N GLY A 392 -27.74 28.39 -1.13
CA GLY A 392 -26.42 28.33 -1.77
C GLY A 392 -26.29 27.38 -2.96
N GLY A 393 -27.40 26.84 -3.47
CA GLY A 393 -27.38 25.85 -4.57
C GLY A 393 -26.53 24.61 -4.19
N LEU A 394 -26.20 23.80 -5.20
CA LEU A 394 -25.40 22.57 -4.98
C LEU A 394 -23.91 22.82 -4.69
N GLY A 395 -23.38 24.03 -4.96
CA GLY A 395 -21.95 24.31 -4.90
C GLY A 395 -21.40 24.34 -3.48
N LEU A 396 -21.99 25.13 -2.57
CA LEU A 396 -21.49 25.28 -1.21
C LEU A 396 -21.59 23.97 -0.39
N PRO A 397 -22.69 23.21 -0.44
CA PRO A 397 -22.78 21.89 0.19
C PRO A 397 -21.73 20.91 -0.30
N THR A 398 -21.42 20.91 -1.59
CA THR A 398 -20.42 20.03 -2.19
C THR A 398 -19.00 20.33 -1.67
N VAL A 399 -18.64 21.60 -1.52
CA VAL A 399 -17.34 21.99 -0.94
C VAL A 399 -17.21 21.51 0.50
N PHE A 400 -18.25 21.64 1.33
CA PHE A 400 -18.24 21.10 2.70
C PHE A 400 -18.11 19.58 2.72
N ALA A 401 -18.80 18.89 1.81
CA ALA A 401 -18.69 17.44 1.71
C ALA A 401 -17.26 17.01 1.37
N ILE A 402 -16.63 17.64 0.39
CA ILE A 402 -15.25 17.33 0.00
C ILE A 402 -14.29 17.59 1.17
N LEU A 403 -14.44 18.72 1.88
CA LEU A 403 -13.60 19.04 3.03
C LEU A 403 -13.75 18.01 4.16
N LEU A 404 -14.97 17.61 4.49
CA LEU A 404 -15.24 16.57 5.48
C LEU A 404 -14.72 15.20 5.06
N PHE A 405 -14.82 14.88 3.78
CA PHE A 405 -14.25 13.65 3.25
C PHE A 405 -12.72 13.65 3.30
N VAL A 406 -12.07 14.76 2.97
CA VAL A 406 -10.62 14.92 3.10
C VAL A 406 -10.19 14.75 4.56
N LEU A 407 -10.95 15.34 5.51
CA LEU A 407 -10.69 15.14 6.95
C LEU A 407 -10.81 13.66 7.35
N TYR A 408 -11.89 12.98 6.92
CA TYR A 408 -12.08 11.54 7.12
C TYR A 408 -10.89 10.74 6.57
N TYR A 409 -10.46 11.05 5.35
CA TYR A 409 -9.38 10.35 4.66
C TYR A 409 -8.02 10.55 5.34
N ILE A 410 -7.72 11.80 5.76
CA ILE A 410 -6.49 12.12 6.51
C ILE A 410 -6.47 11.34 7.83
N LEU A 411 -7.56 11.35 8.60
CA LEU A 411 -7.64 10.61 9.86
C LEU A 411 -7.47 9.10 9.65
N THR A 412 -8.05 8.54 8.59
CA THR A 412 -7.94 7.12 8.26
C THR A 412 -6.49 6.74 7.92
N ILE A 413 -5.83 7.50 7.03
CA ILE A 413 -4.43 7.23 6.66
C ILE A 413 -3.48 7.44 7.83
N SER A 414 -3.72 8.49 8.63
CA SER A 414 -2.88 8.77 9.80
C SER A 414 -2.97 7.64 10.82
N GLY A 415 -4.20 7.17 11.11
CA GLY A 415 -4.42 6.05 12.01
C GLY A 415 -3.74 4.76 11.52
N GLU A 416 -3.88 4.43 10.24
CA GLU A 416 -3.23 3.28 9.63
C GLU A 416 -1.68 3.38 9.71
N LYS A 417 -1.11 4.56 9.42
CA LYS A 417 0.33 4.78 9.51
C LYS A 417 0.85 4.66 10.94
N MET A 418 0.12 5.22 11.92
CA MET A 418 0.50 5.12 13.34
C MET A 418 0.44 3.69 13.85
N THR A 419 -0.50 2.89 13.37
CA THR A 419 -0.53 1.44 13.67
C THR A 419 0.65 0.72 13.04
N LYS A 420 0.94 0.95 11.76
CA LYS A 420 2.08 0.34 11.07
C LYS A 420 3.43 0.71 11.66
N SER A 421 3.55 1.85 12.32
CA SER A 421 4.76 2.26 13.05
C SER A 421 4.81 1.72 14.49
N GLY A 422 3.84 0.91 14.92
CA GLY A 422 3.77 0.38 16.28
C GLY A 422 3.39 1.40 17.36
N THR A 423 2.98 2.62 16.97
CA THR A 423 2.62 3.69 17.93
C THR A 423 1.23 3.48 18.54
N LEU A 424 0.30 2.92 17.76
CA LEU A 424 -1.07 2.63 18.17
C LEU A 424 -1.42 1.17 17.93
N GLU A 425 -2.27 0.63 18.78
CA GLU A 425 -2.85 -0.70 18.54
C GLU A 425 -3.75 -0.70 17.29
N PRO A 426 -3.83 -1.82 16.55
CA PRO A 426 -4.57 -1.91 15.29
C PRO A 426 -6.02 -1.44 15.35
N TRP A 427 -6.75 -1.76 16.43
CA TRP A 427 -8.12 -1.32 16.61
C TRP A 427 -8.21 0.20 16.83
N MET A 428 -7.29 0.81 17.61
CA MET A 428 -7.30 2.26 17.83
C MET A 428 -7.02 3.03 16.55
N GLY A 429 -5.99 2.63 15.81
CA GLY A 429 -5.62 3.31 14.57
C GLY A 429 -6.69 3.21 13.49
N MET A 430 -7.26 2.01 13.27
CA MET A 430 -8.27 1.82 12.23
C MET A 430 -9.60 2.50 12.53
N TRP A 431 -10.01 2.60 13.81
CA TRP A 431 -11.26 3.25 14.20
C TRP A 431 -11.11 4.74 14.52
N MET A 432 -9.91 5.31 14.38
CA MET A 432 -9.61 6.70 14.74
C MET A 432 -10.55 7.70 14.03
N SER A 433 -10.74 7.59 12.72
CA SER A 433 -11.64 8.51 11.99
C SER A 433 -13.09 8.36 12.42
N THR A 434 -13.54 7.13 12.74
CA THR A 434 -14.89 6.86 13.26
C THR A 434 -15.10 7.52 14.63
N VAL A 435 -14.14 7.35 15.55
CA VAL A 435 -14.21 7.92 16.90
C VAL A 435 -14.28 9.44 16.88
N PHE A 436 -13.57 10.10 15.97
CA PHE A 436 -13.64 11.57 15.84
C PHE A 436 -14.89 12.06 15.12
N LEU A 437 -15.34 11.36 14.08
CA LEU A 437 -16.44 11.84 13.24
C LEU A 437 -17.81 11.43 13.73
N LEU A 438 -17.94 10.33 14.45
CA LEU A 438 -19.23 9.86 14.96
C LEU A 438 -19.86 10.85 15.97
N PRO A 439 -19.13 11.41 16.96
CA PRO A 439 -19.66 12.48 17.83
C PRO A 439 -20.09 13.72 17.03
N LEU A 440 -19.34 14.09 16.00
CA LEU A 440 -19.69 15.18 15.10
C LEU A 440 -21.02 14.90 14.37
N GLY A 441 -21.21 13.68 13.85
CA GLY A 441 -22.44 13.25 13.22
C GLY A 441 -23.64 13.30 14.16
N PHE A 442 -23.51 12.82 15.39
CA PHE A 442 -24.55 12.92 16.41
C PHE A 442 -24.87 14.36 16.78
N TRP A 443 -23.87 15.20 16.97
CA TRP A 443 -24.04 16.62 17.28
C TRP A 443 -24.78 17.35 16.14
N LEU A 444 -24.38 17.11 14.88
CA LEU A 444 -25.06 17.69 13.72
C LEU A 444 -26.52 17.20 13.61
N THR A 445 -26.77 15.91 13.84
CA THR A 445 -28.12 15.32 13.81
C THR A 445 -29.01 15.94 14.89
N TYR A 446 -28.49 16.10 16.11
CA TYR A 446 -29.22 16.76 17.21
C TYR A 446 -29.54 18.23 16.87
N LYS A 447 -28.60 18.97 16.33
CA LYS A 447 -28.77 20.35 15.92
C LYS A 447 -29.79 20.50 14.78
N ALA A 448 -29.74 19.63 13.77
CA ALA A 448 -30.67 19.60 12.65
C ALA A 448 -32.10 19.20 13.07
N ALA A 449 -32.23 18.32 14.09
CA ALA A 449 -33.51 17.92 14.62
C ALA A 449 -34.20 19.08 15.38
N ASN A 450 -33.43 19.90 16.06
CA ASN A 450 -33.95 21.03 16.88
C ASN A 450 -34.01 22.36 16.13
N ASP A 451 -33.93 22.36 14.78
CA ASP A 451 -34.01 23.55 13.90
C ASP A 451 -33.07 24.73 14.34
N SER A 452 -31.97 24.40 15.02
CA SER A 452 -31.05 25.44 15.45
C SER A 452 -30.25 25.96 14.26
N SER A 453 -30.32 27.31 14.09
CA SER A 453 -29.67 28.07 13.03
C SER A 453 -28.13 28.07 13.17
N ILE A 454 -27.48 26.97 12.68
CA ILE A 454 -26.00 26.89 12.67
C ILE A 454 -25.40 27.84 11.63
N MET A 455 -26.16 28.25 10.60
CA MET A 455 -25.71 29.16 9.54
C MET A 455 -26.32 30.56 9.59
N ASP A 456 -26.88 30.99 10.69
CA ASP A 456 -27.24 32.40 10.82
C ASP A 456 -26.00 33.29 10.85
N LYS A 457 -25.86 34.12 9.82
CA LYS A 457 -24.79 35.13 9.74
C LYS A 457 -24.65 35.93 11.05
N GLU A 458 -25.73 36.09 11.79
CA GLU A 458 -25.73 36.82 13.07
C GLU A 458 -24.93 36.15 14.17
N VAL A 459 -24.95 34.81 14.26
CA VAL A 459 -24.17 34.07 15.28
C VAL A 459 -22.68 34.24 15.00
N TYR A 460 -22.26 34.07 13.73
CA TYR A 460 -20.86 34.22 13.35
C TYR A 460 -20.37 35.65 13.42
N THR A 461 -21.19 36.62 13.03
CA THR A 461 -20.85 38.05 13.17
C THR A 461 -20.81 38.48 14.63
N ARG A 462 -21.58 37.83 15.52
CA ARG A 462 -21.56 38.11 16.97
C ARG A 462 -20.28 37.54 17.60
N VAL A 463 -19.89 36.29 17.26
CA VAL A 463 -18.65 35.67 17.72
C VAL A 463 -17.43 36.43 17.17
N PHE A 464 -17.45 36.76 15.87
CA PHE A 464 -16.37 37.53 15.25
C PHE A 464 -16.21 38.94 15.82
N ARG A 465 -17.31 39.64 16.06
CA ARG A 465 -17.30 40.94 16.77
C ARG A 465 -16.82 40.81 18.22
N TRP A 466 -17.17 39.72 18.92
CA TRP A 466 -16.66 39.43 20.25
C TRP A 466 -15.16 39.22 20.27
N ILE A 467 -14.63 38.42 19.34
CA ILE A 467 -13.18 38.18 19.16
C ILE A 467 -12.45 39.47 18.80
N LEU A 468 -12.99 40.24 17.84
CA LEU A 468 -12.42 41.56 17.47
C LEU A 468 -12.43 42.54 18.62
N LYS A 469 -13.50 42.53 19.44
CA LYS A 469 -13.60 43.40 20.63
C LYS A 469 -12.56 43.01 21.69
N LYS A 470 -12.30 41.70 21.84
CA LYS A 470 -11.26 41.15 22.73
C LYS A 470 -9.85 41.49 22.25
N LEU A 471 -9.61 41.42 20.95
CA LEU A 471 -8.33 41.77 20.31
C LEU A 471 -8.08 43.31 20.33
N LYS A 472 -9.12 44.14 20.15
CA LYS A 472 -9.02 45.61 20.24
C LYS A 472 -8.77 46.11 21.68
N ILE A 473 -9.26 45.40 22.69
CA ILE A 473 -8.97 45.75 24.10
C ILE A 473 -7.49 45.48 24.41
N ARG A 474 -6.90 44.47 23.81
CA ARG A 474 -5.46 44.13 23.98
C ARG A 474 -4.54 45.13 23.25
N SER A 475 -5.00 45.75 22.14
CA SER A 475 -4.26 46.80 21.42
C SER A 475 -4.28 48.16 22.11
N LYS A 476 -5.29 48.42 22.95
CA LYS A 476 -5.40 49.72 23.65
C LYS A 476 -4.56 49.77 24.93
N ASN A 477 -4.23 48.64 25.51
CA ASN A 477 -3.40 48.56 26.73
C ASN A 477 -1.89 48.56 26.46
N THR A 478 -1.44 48.42 25.22
CA THR A 478 -0.01 48.47 24.86
C THR A 478 0.50 49.86 24.51
N ASN A 479 -0.39 50.87 24.35
CA ASN A 479 -0.01 52.22 24.00
C ASN A 479 -0.02 53.22 25.19
N THR A 480 -0.17 52.74 26.45
CA THR A 480 -0.21 53.59 27.65
C THR A 480 0.99 53.44 28.57
N GLU A 481 1.99 52.66 28.18
CA GLU A 481 3.25 52.51 28.98
C GLU A 481 4.50 53.03 28.25
N ALA A 482 4.35 53.88 27.21
CA ALA A 482 5.47 54.54 26.54
C ALA A 482 5.20 56.03 26.37
N THR A 483 5.08 56.76 27.54
CA THR A 483 5.34 58.20 27.67
C THR A 483 5.91 58.46 29.07
#